data_e206eb69d09bfffd455b4d3c9271fc5a
#
_entry.id   e206eb69d09bfffd455b4d3c9271fc5a
#
_cell.length_a   1.000
_cell.length_b   1.000
_cell.length_c   1.000
_cell.angle_alpha   90.00
_cell.angle_beta   90.00
_cell.angle_gamma   90.00
#
_symmetry.space_group_name_H-M   'P 1'
#
loop_
_entity.id
_entity.type
_entity.pdbx_description
1 polymer ?
#
loop_
_entity_poly.entity_id
_entity_poly.type
_entity_poly.pdbx_seq_one_letter_code
_entity_poly.pdbx_strand_id
1 'polypeptide(L)'
;FGGIKGQVVLPNTRFAAWYRLMCDAAHHHQLVPEFELTIETTHHGPCLTVPTMFIEIGSSETHWDRIDAAEAWADVIEKGLGLDGGDGVGDWNSLSLEERKKAKVMVGIGGGHYAPRHTDVLRKTNCWAGHQLASYALEMCKPDDNEWDPDEGELPEGAWKHSIRVCVESTRAAFPDGMVMAHLDRKSFKGWQ
;
A
#
# COMPACT_ATOMS: atom_id res chain seq x y z
N PHE A 1 -9.66 -13.04 -2.57
CA PHE A 1 -10.54 -13.46 -3.66
C PHE A 1 -9.77 -13.40 -4.98
N GLY A 2 -9.50 -14.58 -5.61
CA GLY A 2 -8.82 -14.68 -6.91
C GLY A 2 -7.31 -14.46 -6.91
N GLY A 3 -6.68 -14.26 -5.75
CA GLY A 3 -5.23 -14.21 -5.61
C GLY A 3 -4.60 -15.61 -5.64
N ILE A 4 -3.33 -15.68 -5.97
CA ILE A 4 -2.52 -16.90 -5.94
C ILE A 4 -1.53 -16.79 -4.78
N LYS A 5 -1.56 -17.76 -3.84
CA LYS A 5 -0.66 -17.76 -2.68
C LYS A 5 0.81 -17.64 -3.13
N GLY A 6 1.54 -16.70 -2.53
CA GLY A 6 2.96 -16.47 -2.83
C GLY A 6 3.23 -15.63 -4.07
N GLN A 7 2.18 -15.10 -4.72
CA GLN A 7 2.31 -14.17 -5.84
C GLN A 7 1.64 -12.84 -5.51
N VAL A 8 2.18 -11.76 -6.10
CA VAL A 8 1.60 -10.42 -5.99
C VAL A 8 1.49 -9.80 -7.38
N VAL A 9 0.48 -8.97 -7.57
CA VAL A 9 0.31 -8.17 -8.79
C VAL A 9 1.34 -7.04 -8.78
N LEU A 10 1.76 -6.56 -9.94
CA LEU A 10 2.59 -5.37 -10.01
C LEU A 10 1.83 -4.17 -9.41
N PRO A 11 2.38 -3.46 -8.42
CA PRO A 11 1.68 -2.34 -7.80
C PRO A 11 1.52 -1.19 -8.78
N ASN A 12 0.37 -0.51 -8.72
CA ASN A 12 0.13 0.68 -9.52
C ASN A 12 0.91 1.86 -8.93
N THR A 13 1.75 2.49 -9.74
CA THR A 13 2.59 3.61 -9.28
C THR A 13 1.79 4.82 -8.82
N ARG A 14 0.57 5.00 -9.32
CA ARG A 14 -0.33 6.11 -8.97
C ARG A 14 -0.92 6.01 -7.56
N PHE A 15 -0.83 4.85 -6.89
CA PHE A 15 -1.48 4.54 -5.63
C PHE A 15 -1.32 5.64 -4.56
N ALA A 16 -0.10 6.03 -4.23
CA ALA A 16 0.15 7.03 -3.19
C ALA A 16 -0.33 8.44 -3.57
N ALA A 17 -0.19 8.80 -4.84
CA ALA A 17 -0.66 10.10 -5.34
C ALA A 17 -2.19 10.16 -5.37
N TRP A 18 -2.86 9.09 -5.79
CA TRP A 18 -4.32 9.01 -5.80
C TRP A 18 -4.91 8.93 -4.39
N TYR A 19 -4.21 8.30 -3.44
CA TYR A 19 -4.60 8.38 -2.03
C TYR A 19 -4.65 9.85 -1.55
N ARG A 20 -3.67 10.67 -1.90
CA ARG A 20 -3.66 12.10 -1.55
C ARG A 20 -4.77 12.87 -2.26
N LEU A 21 -4.99 12.62 -3.57
CA LEU A 21 -6.14 13.18 -4.30
C LEU A 21 -7.47 12.78 -3.65
N MET A 22 -7.62 11.53 -3.24
CA MET A 22 -8.81 11.07 -2.51
C MET A 22 -9.01 11.83 -1.20
N CYS A 23 -7.95 12.09 -0.45
CA CYS A 23 -8.05 12.88 0.77
C CYS A 23 -8.56 14.31 0.47
N ASP A 24 -8.04 14.95 -0.56
CA ASP A 24 -8.46 16.29 -0.96
C ASP A 24 -9.92 16.30 -1.46
N ALA A 25 -10.31 15.33 -2.30
CA ALA A 25 -11.67 15.19 -2.80
C ALA A 25 -12.66 14.91 -1.65
N ALA A 26 -12.33 14.02 -0.72
CA ALA A 26 -13.18 13.72 0.42
C ALA A 26 -13.40 14.93 1.33
N HIS A 27 -12.40 15.79 1.51
CA HIS A 27 -12.57 17.06 2.22
C HIS A 27 -13.43 18.04 1.42
N HIS A 28 -13.26 18.13 0.10
CA HIS A 28 -14.06 18.98 -0.77
C HIS A 28 -15.55 18.60 -0.72
N HIS A 29 -15.85 17.32 -0.80
CA HIS A 29 -17.21 16.77 -0.71
C HIS A 29 -17.73 16.63 0.74
N GLN A 30 -17.01 17.14 1.73
CA GLN A 30 -17.40 17.14 3.16
C GLN A 30 -17.69 15.74 3.74
N LEU A 31 -17.00 14.73 3.23
CA LEU A 31 -17.16 13.34 3.68
C LEU A 31 -16.46 13.03 5.01
N VAL A 32 -15.53 13.90 5.44
CA VAL A 32 -14.81 13.76 6.72
C VAL A 32 -15.51 14.59 7.79
N PRO A 33 -15.74 14.08 9.00
CA PRO A 33 -15.20 12.83 9.58
C PRO A 33 -16.08 11.59 9.42
N GLU A 34 -17.16 11.62 8.67
CA GLU A 34 -18.06 10.46 8.52
C GLU A 34 -17.34 9.27 7.87
N PHE A 35 -16.51 9.53 6.86
CA PHE A 35 -15.65 8.53 6.24
C PHE A 35 -14.22 8.59 6.79
N GLU A 36 -13.67 7.44 7.15
CA GLU A 36 -12.27 7.29 7.45
C GLU A 36 -11.48 7.09 6.14
N LEU A 37 -10.45 7.92 5.92
CA LEU A 37 -9.63 7.89 4.73
C LEU A 37 -8.38 7.05 4.99
N THR A 38 -8.35 5.84 4.48
CA THR A 38 -7.28 4.88 4.76
C THR A 38 -6.80 4.17 3.50
N ILE A 39 -5.60 3.60 3.58
CA ILE A 39 -5.15 2.60 2.63
C ILE A 39 -5.38 1.21 3.20
N GLU A 40 -5.44 0.21 2.33
CA GLU A 40 -5.49 -1.19 2.71
C GLU A 40 -4.17 -1.89 2.39
N THR A 41 -3.88 -2.92 3.18
CA THR A 41 -2.74 -3.80 2.90
C THR A 41 -3.02 -4.67 1.67
N THR A 42 -1.98 -5.09 0.98
CA THR A 42 -2.09 -5.96 -0.20
C THR A 42 -2.71 -7.31 0.18
N HIS A 43 -3.92 -7.60 -0.29
CA HIS A 43 -4.65 -8.83 0.05
C HIS A 43 -5.61 -9.33 -1.03
N HIS A 44 -5.93 -8.49 -2.02
CA HIS A 44 -6.85 -8.86 -3.09
C HIS A 44 -6.17 -9.54 -4.28
N GLY A 45 -6.95 -10.38 -5.00
CA GLY A 45 -6.81 -10.75 -6.39
C GLY A 45 -7.83 -10.01 -7.26
N PRO A 46 -7.96 -10.32 -8.54
CA PRO A 46 -7.30 -11.41 -9.24
C PRO A 46 -5.81 -11.16 -9.52
N CYS A 47 -5.05 -12.24 -9.81
CA CYS A 47 -3.66 -12.13 -10.22
C CYS A 47 -3.59 -11.63 -11.66
N LEU A 48 -3.44 -10.32 -11.83
CA LEU A 48 -3.36 -9.64 -13.12
C LEU A 48 -1.92 -9.44 -13.55
N THR A 49 -1.70 -9.31 -14.86
CA THR A 49 -0.37 -9.07 -15.46
C THR A 49 -0.04 -7.59 -15.63
N VAL A 50 -0.95 -6.71 -15.22
CA VAL A 50 -0.83 -5.26 -15.33
C VAL A 50 -0.81 -4.60 -13.95
N PRO A 51 -0.19 -3.42 -13.79
CA PRO A 51 -0.23 -2.68 -12.55
C PRO A 51 -1.66 -2.40 -12.11
N THR A 52 -1.99 -2.78 -10.87
CA THR A 52 -3.37 -2.73 -10.37
C THR A 52 -3.43 -2.06 -9.01
N MET A 53 -4.49 -1.30 -8.77
CA MET A 53 -4.92 -0.82 -7.45
C MET A 53 -6.43 -0.93 -7.35
N PHE A 54 -6.92 -1.06 -6.12
CA PHE A 54 -8.34 -1.04 -5.81
C PHE A 54 -8.71 0.30 -5.20
N ILE A 55 -9.93 0.75 -5.48
CA ILE A 55 -10.56 1.93 -4.87
C ILE A 55 -11.94 1.49 -4.39
N GLU A 56 -12.31 1.85 -3.16
CA GLU A 56 -13.52 1.35 -2.54
C GLU A 56 -14.25 2.44 -1.77
N ILE A 57 -15.59 2.35 -1.76
CA ILE A 57 -16.45 2.98 -0.78
C ILE A 57 -16.90 1.86 0.14
N GLY A 58 -16.30 1.78 1.32
CA GLY A 58 -16.58 0.73 2.30
C GLY A 58 -17.03 1.37 3.60
N SER A 59 -17.22 0.62 4.64
CA SER A 59 -17.22 -0.83 4.78
C SER A 59 -18.59 -1.34 5.20
N SER A 60 -19.62 -0.47 5.33
CA SER A 60 -20.98 -0.86 5.68
C SER A 60 -21.95 -0.64 4.52
N GLU A 61 -22.93 -1.54 4.41
CA GLU A 61 -23.97 -1.49 3.36
C GLU A 61 -24.71 -0.14 3.31
N THR A 62 -24.82 0.54 4.45
CA THR A 62 -25.47 1.87 4.56
C THR A 62 -24.73 3.00 3.86
N HIS A 63 -23.50 2.75 3.38
CA HIS A 63 -22.65 3.74 2.73
C HIS A 63 -22.30 3.38 1.28
N TRP A 64 -22.66 2.18 0.81
CA TRP A 64 -22.28 1.73 -0.54
C TRP A 64 -22.97 2.53 -1.67
N ASP A 65 -24.17 3.04 -1.41
CA ASP A 65 -24.95 3.83 -2.37
C ASP A 65 -24.80 5.35 -2.23
N ARG A 66 -23.80 5.81 -1.46
CA ARG A 66 -23.50 7.23 -1.25
C ARG A 66 -22.99 7.89 -2.54
N ILE A 67 -23.83 8.71 -3.14
CA ILE A 67 -23.54 9.43 -4.40
C ILE A 67 -22.40 10.43 -4.21
N ASP A 68 -22.37 11.17 -3.12
CA ASP A 68 -21.31 12.13 -2.80
C ASP A 68 -19.93 11.49 -2.67
N ALA A 69 -19.86 10.27 -2.10
CA ALA A 69 -18.63 9.50 -2.07
C ALA A 69 -18.22 8.98 -3.46
N ALA A 70 -19.19 8.62 -4.30
CA ALA A 70 -18.93 8.23 -5.68
C ALA A 70 -18.45 9.43 -6.53
N GLU A 71 -19.03 10.61 -6.32
CA GLU A 71 -18.59 11.88 -6.96
C GLU A 71 -17.15 12.23 -6.55
N ALA A 72 -16.78 12.08 -5.28
CA ALA A 72 -15.41 12.27 -4.85
C ALA A 72 -14.43 11.32 -5.56
N TRP A 73 -14.81 10.05 -5.79
CA TRP A 73 -14.01 9.12 -6.58
C TRP A 73 -13.99 9.48 -8.08
N ALA A 74 -15.09 10.02 -8.63
CA ALA A 74 -15.11 10.51 -10.01
C ALA A 74 -14.09 11.64 -10.21
N ASP A 75 -14.03 12.60 -9.29
CA ASP A 75 -13.04 13.70 -9.30
C ASP A 75 -11.60 13.17 -9.24
N VAL A 76 -11.35 12.16 -8.39
CA VAL A 76 -10.03 11.52 -8.29
C VAL A 76 -9.63 10.84 -9.60
N ILE A 77 -10.56 10.13 -10.23
CA ILE A 77 -10.32 9.44 -11.51
C ILE A 77 -10.09 10.46 -12.62
N GLU A 78 -10.92 11.49 -12.72
CA GLU A 78 -10.81 12.55 -13.71
C GLU A 78 -9.44 13.22 -13.67
N LYS A 79 -9.06 13.76 -12.50
CA LYS A 79 -7.76 14.40 -12.30
C LYS A 79 -6.60 13.40 -12.39
N GLY A 80 -6.75 12.24 -11.79
CA GLY A 80 -5.72 11.21 -11.74
C GLY A 80 -5.31 10.68 -13.11
N LEU A 81 -6.27 10.61 -14.04
CA LEU A 81 -6.04 10.21 -15.44
C LEU A 81 -5.81 11.40 -16.38
N GLY A 82 -6.01 12.65 -15.93
CA GLY A 82 -5.89 13.83 -16.77
C GLY A 82 -7.06 14.00 -17.76
N LEU A 83 -8.24 13.48 -17.43
CA LEU A 83 -9.44 13.58 -18.28
C LEU A 83 -10.00 15.01 -18.32
N ASP A 84 -9.61 15.84 -17.37
CA ASP A 84 -9.87 17.28 -17.31
C ASP A 84 -8.97 18.11 -18.26
N GLY A 85 -8.11 17.45 -19.02
CA GLY A 85 -7.13 18.09 -19.92
C GLY A 85 -5.76 18.33 -19.28
N GLY A 86 -5.55 17.90 -18.03
CA GLY A 86 -4.26 17.92 -17.34
C GLY A 86 -3.35 16.71 -17.69
N ASP A 87 -2.16 16.67 -17.09
CA ASP A 87 -1.16 15.61 -17.34
C ASP A 87 -1.46 14.30 -16.56
N GLY A 88 -2.51 14.28 -15.76
CA GLY A 88 -2.76 13.20 -14.80
C GLY A 88 -1.80 13.24 -13.60
N VAL A 89 -2.01 12.36 -12.63
CA VAL A 89 -1.26 12.40 -11.36
C VAL A 89 -0.65 11.04 -11.03
N GLY A 90 0.61 11.06 -10.57
CA GLY A 90 1.29 9.88 -10.06
C GLY A 90 1.84 8.95 -11.13
N ASP A 91 2.10 9.44 -12.34
CA ASP A 91 2.80 8.65 -13.36
C ASP A 91 4.30 8.62 -13.08
N TRP A 92 4.80 7.43 -12.73
CA TRP A 92 6.23 7.24 -12.49
C TRP A 92 7.08 7.54 -13.72
N ASN A 93 6.54 7.28 -14.91
CA ASN A 93 7.28 7.46 -16.15
C ASN A 93 7.41 8.93 -16.56
N SER A 94 6.62 9.82 -15.98
CA SER A 94 6.76 11.27 -16.20
C SER A 94 7.96 11.87 -15.47
N LEU A 95 8.50 11.18 -14.46
CA LEU A 95 9.67 11.63 -13.72
C LEU A 95 10.97 11.46 -14.52
N SER A 96 11.86 12.45 -14.45
CA SER A 96 13.22 12.33 -14.91
C SER A 96 14.00 11.28 -14.10
N LEU A 97 15.11 10.77 -14.64
CA LEU A 97 15.97 9.81 -13.94
C LEU A 97 16.47 10.34 -12.58
N GLU A 98 16.82 11.63 -12.52
CA GLU A 98 17.30 12.26 -11.28
C GLU A 98 16.19 12.39 -10.22
N GLU A 99 14.95 12.61 -10.62
CA GLU A 99 13.80 12.60 -9.72
C GLU A 99 13.51 11.20 -9.22
N ARG A 100 13.52 10.17 -10.09
CA ARG A 100 13.34 8.77 -9.70
C ARG A 100 14.37 8.33 -8.68
N LYS A 101 15.65 8.62 -8.88
CA LYS A 101 16.72 8.28 -7.93
C LYS A 101 16.54 8.91 -6.55
N LYS A 102 15.88 10.05 -6.46
CA LYS A 102 15.58 10.73 -5.19
C LYS A 102 14.25 10.32 -4.57
N ALA A 103 13.38 9.72 -5.38
CA ALA A 103 12.05 9.34 -4.93
C ALA A 103 12.10 8.14 -3.97
N LYS A 104 11.51 8.32 -2.80
CA LYS A 104 11.36 7.27 -1.79
C LYS A 104 10.11 6.45 -2.08
N VAL A 105 10.26 5.14 -2.17
CA VAL A 105 9.16 4.19 -2.42
C VAL A 105 9.03 3.27 -1.22
N MET A 106 7.90 3.34 -0.53
CA MET A 106 7.64 2.56 0.67
C MET A 106 7.11 1.17 0.34
N VAL A 107 7.71 0.14 0.96
CA VAL A 107 7.08 -1.15 1.19
C VAL A 107 6.71 -1.21 2.66
N GLY A 108 5.41 -1.28 2.97
CA GLY A 108 4.92 -1.37 4.33
C GLY A 108 5.00 -2.80 4.85
N ILE A 109 5.48 -2.95 6.08
CA ILE A 109 5.60 -4.26 6.74
C ILE A 109 4.97 -4.16 8.13
N GLY A 110 3.95 -4.98 8.37
CA GLY A 110 3.18 -4.98 9.60
C GLY A 110 1.89 -4.16 9.51
N GLY A 111 1.26 -3.97 10.66
CA GLY A 111 -0.07 -3.37 10.74
C GLY A 111 -1.19 -4.37 10.50
N GLY A 112 -2.41 -3.89 10.62
CA GLY A 112 -3.63 -4.62 10.28
C GLY A 112 -4.08 -4.33 8.84
N HIS A 113 -5.31 -4.70 8.55
CA HIS A 113 -5.93 -4.52 7.24
C HIS A 113 -5.83 -3.09 6.69
N TYR A 114 -6.22 -2.11 7.49
CA TYR A 114 -6.20 -0.68 7.11
C TYR A 114 -4.88 0.06 7.37
N ALA A 115 -3.86 -0.62 7.82
CA ALA A 115 -2.48 -0.13 7.96
C ALA A 115 -2.33 1.37 8.37
N PRO A 116 -2.87 1.82 9.53
CA PRO A 116 -2.98 3.24 9.85
C PRO A 116 -1.64 3.97 9.90
N ARG A 117 -0.55 3.30 10.30
CA ARG A 117 0.79 3.90 10.32
C ARG A 117 1.39 4.10 8.93
N HIS A 118 1.13 3.18 8.01
CA HIS A 118 1.54 3.33 6.61
C HIS A 118 0.70 4.43 5.94
N THR A 119 -0.61 4.48 6.24
CA THR A 119 -1.52 5.56 5.84
C THR A 119 -0.98 6.93 6.26
N ASP A 120 -0.54 7.05 7.52
CA ASP A 120 0.04 8.29 8.05
C ASP A 120 1.31 8.73 7.32
N VAL A 121 2.18 7.79 6.92
CA VAL A 121 3.36 8.11 6.11
C VAL A 121 2.95 8.74 4.79
N LEU A 122 1.99 8.13 4.08
CA LEU A 122 1.52 8.65 2.79
C LEU A 122 0.83 10.00 2.90
N ARG A 123 0.10 10.23 4.00
CA ARG A 123 -0.58 11.49 4.27
C ARG A 123 0.39 12.62 4.58
N LYS A 124 1.48 12.33 5.30
CA LYS A 124 2.41 13.33 5.84
C LYS A 124 3.64 13.56 4.96
N THR A 125 3.83 12.76 3.90
CA THR A 125 5.04 12.82 3.07
C THR A 125 4.71 12.67 1.58
N ASN A 126 5.69 12.98 0.73
CA ASN A 126 5.61 12.72 -0.71
C ASN A 126 6.15 11.32 -1.10
N CYS A 127 6.17 10.38 -0.15
CA CYS A 127 6.60 9.01 -0.41
C CYS A 127 5.67 8.34 -1.43
N TRP A 128 6.26 7.59 -2.35
CA TRP A 128 5.56 6.64 -3.21
C TRP A 128 5.28 5.37 -2.42
N ALA A 129 4.35 4.54 -2.89
CA ALA A 129 4.06 3.30 -2.21
C ALA A 129 3.95 2.13 -3.19
N GLY A 130 4.65 1.07 -2.87
CA GLY A 130 4.46 -0.25 -3.42
C GLY A 130 3.53 -1.09 -2.55
N HIS A 131 3.89 -2.35 -2.31
CA HIS A 131 3.09 -3.26 -1.50
C HIS A 131 3.08 -2.90 -0.02
N GLN A 132 1.96 -3.22 0.63
CA GLN A 132 1.76 -3.11 2.08
C GLN A 132 1.41 -4.50 2.62
N LEU A 133 2.26 -5.07 3.46
CA LEU A 133 2.07 -6.41 4.03
C LEU A 133 1.54 -6.31 5.46
N ALA A 134 0.33 -6.81 5.69
CA ALA A 134 -0.20 -6.93 7.05
C ALA A 134 0.60 -7.94 7.88
N SER A 135 0.65 -7.73 9.19
CA SER A 135 1.36 -8.66 10.09
C SER A 135 0.82 -10.10 10.03
N TYR A 136 -0.48 -10.27 9.80
CA TYR A 136 -1.09 -11.59 9.66
C TYR A 136 -0.75 -12.31 8.34
N ALA A 137 -0.26 -11.59 7.32
CA ALA A 137 0.23 -12.17 6.07
C ALA A 137 1.69 -12.64 6.16
N LEU A 138 2.37 -12.32 7.26
CA LEU A 138 3.74 -12.72 7.54
C LEU A 138 3.72 -13.98 8.41
N GLU A 139 3.56 -15.13 7.77
CA GLU A 139 3.53 -16.44 8.45
C GLU A 139 4.91 -16.73 9.08
N MET A 140 5.00 -16.53 10.40
CA MET A 140 6.19 -16.82 11.22
C MET A 140 5.85 -17.91 12.23
N CYS A 141 6.69 -18.93 12.34
CA CYS A 141 6.59 -19.94 13.38
C CYS A 141 7.20 -19.37 14.67
N LYS A 142 6.44 -19.44 15.80
CA LYS A 142 7.01 -19.07 17.09
C LYS A 142 8.12 -20.08 17.42
N PRO A 143 9.36 -19.61 17.66
CA PRO A 143 10.44 -20.51 18.07
C PRO A 143 10.14 -21.18 19.42
N ASP A 144 10.77 -22.32 19.69
CA ASP A 144 10.74 -22.90 21.03
C ASP A 144 11.55 -21.99 21.98
N ASP A 145 10.90 -21.55 23.06
CA ASP A 145 11.50 -20.61 24.04
C ASP A 145 12.78 -21.15 24.71
N ASN A 146 13.06 -22.46 24.59
CA ASN A 146 14.23 -23.10 25.18
C ASN A 146 15.43 -23.24 24.22
N GLU A 147 15.21 -23.06 22.92
CA GLU A 147 16.21 -23.34 21.89
C GLU A 147 16.54 -22.13 21.00
N TRP A 148 15.77 -21.04 21.12
CA TRP A 148 15.91 -19.88 20.24
C TRP A 148 16.55 -18.68 20.93
N ASP A 149 17.64 -18.19 20.36
CA ASP A 149 18.34 -16.98 20.81
C ASP A 149 18.36 -15.91 19.71
N PRO A 150 17.57 -14.83 19.83
CA PRO A 150 17.57 -13.74 18.87
C PRO A 150 18.92 -13.00 18.82
N ASP A 151 19.69 -12.99 19.90
CA ASP A 151 21.00 -12.32 19.98
C ASP A 151 22.08 -13.08 19.19
N GLU A 152 21.90 -14.37 18.93
CA GLU A 152 22.73 -15.16 18.04
C GLU A 152 22.38 -14.95 16.55
N GLY A 153 21.40 -14.11 16.22
CA GLY A 153 20.99 -13.79 14.86
C GLY A 153 20.06 -14.83 14.22
N GLU A 154 19.53 -15.74 15.01
CA GLU A 154 18.53 -16.68 14.55
C GLU A 154 17.22 -15.98 14.18
N LEU A 155 16.65 -16.37 13.05
CA LEU A 155 15.40 -15.79 12.55
C LEU A 155 14.28 -16.84 12.61
N PRO A 156 13.06 -16.45 13.01
CA PRO A 156 11.92 -17.36 13.03
C PRO A 156 11.73 -18.06 11.68
N GLU A 157 11.34 -19.31 11.69
CA GLU A 157 10.94 -20.03 10.48
C GLU A 157 9.59 -19.50 9.95
N GLY A 158 9.31 -19.79 8.67
CA GLY A 158 8.05 -19.49 8.04
C GLY A 158 8.16 -18.83 6.67
N ALA A 159 7.02 -18.62 6.05
CA ALA A 159 6.94 -18.06 4.70
C ALA A 159 7.19 -16.55 4.60
N TRP A 160 7.32 -15.85 5.72
CA TRP A 160 7.46 -14.39 5.79
C TRP A 160 8.61 -13.81 4.96
N LYS A 161 9.77 -14.52 4.92
CA LYS A 161 10.92 -14.11 4.10
C LYS A 161 10.57 -14.08 2.61
N HIS A 162 9.82 -15.10 2.15
CA HIS A 162 9.34 -15.16 0.78
C HIS A 162 8.33 -14.04 0.50
N SER A 163 7.36 -13.84 1.38
CA SER A 163 6.33 -12.79 1.23
C SER A 163 6.96 -11.40 1.12
N ILE A 164 7.91 -11.06 1.99
CA ILE A 164 8.62 -9.78 1.92
C ILE A 164 9.42 -9.67 0.62
N ARG A 165 10.15 -10.72 0.22
CA ARG A 165 10.96 -10.71 -0.99
C ARG A 165 10.12 -10.43 -2.23
N VAL A 166 9.04 -11.17 -2.42
CA VAL A 166 8.14 -11.01 -3.58
C VAL A 166 7.57 -9.60 -3.67
N CYS A 167 7.14 -9.03 -2.53
CA CYS A 167 6.62 -7.66 -2.48
C CYS A 167 7.69 -6.60 -2.77
N VAL A 168 8.92 -6.79 -2.27
CA VAL A 168 10.03 -5.87 -2.55
C VAL A 168 10.44 -5.95 -4.02
N GLU A 169 10.57 -7.15 -4.59
CA GLU A 169 10.95 -7.37 -5.99
C GLU A 169 9.90 -6.78 -6.94
N SER A 170 8.60 -7.05 -6.67
CA SER A 170 7.50 -6.48 -7.43
C SER A 170 7.46 -4.95 -7.35
N THR A 171 7.71 -4.39 -6.16
CA THR A 171 7.80 -2.93 -5.98
C THR A 171 8.98 -2.35 -6.76
N ARG A 172 10.15 -2.97 -6.72
CA ARG A 172 11.31 -2.52 -7.50
C ARG A 172 11.06 -2.56 -9.01
N ALA A 173 10.34 -3.58 -9.47
CA ALA A 173 9.97 -3.68 -10.88
C ALA A 173 9.01 -2.56 -11.33
N ALA A 174 8.07 -2.16 -10.46
CA ALA A 174 7.13 -1.07 -10.74
C ALA A 174 7.78 0.33 -10.66
N PHE A 175 8.84 0.48 -9.84
CA PHE A 175 9.50 1.75 -9.58
C PHE A 175 11.00 1.69 -9.93
N PRO A 176 11.35 1.51 -11.22
CA PRO A 176 12.74 1.45 -11.64
C PRO A 176 13.49 2.74 -11.25
N ASP A 177 14.73 2.59 -10.79
CA ASP A 177 15.61 3.67 -10.30
C ASP A 177 15.16 4.34 -8.97
N GLY A 178 14.00 3.97 -8.42
CA GLY A 178 13.50 4.52 -7.16
C GLY A 178 14.22 3.96 -5.92
N MET A 179 14.25 4.73 -4.85
CA MET A 179 14.76 4.28 -3.56
C MET A 179 13.69 3.48 -2.82
N VAL A 180 13.66 2.15 -3.05
CA VAL A 180 12.73 1.26 -2.34
C VAL A 180 13.22 1.03 -0.91
N MET A 181 12.34 1.32 0.06
CA MET A 181 12.64 1.23 1.48
C MET A 181 11.50 0.55 2.26
N ALA A 182 11.83 -0.19 3.30
CA ALA A 182 10.86 -0.76 4.20
C ALA A 182 10.39 0.27 5.25
N HIS A 183 9.09 0.31 5.53
CA HIS A 183 8.51 0.98 6.69
C HIS A 183 7.88 -0.06 7.60
N LEU A 184 8.48 -0.28 8.77
CA LEU A 184 8.07 -1.31 9.72
C LEU A 184 7.10 -0.75 10.75
N ASP A 185 5.88 -1.29 10.82
CA ASP A 185 4.99 -1.07 11.96
C ASP A 185 5.35 -2.02 13.11
N ARG A 186 6.39 -1.65 13.85
CA ARG A 186 6.92 -2.45 14.96
C ARG A 186 5.87 -2.84 16.00
N LYS A 187 4.83 -2.01 16.23
CA LYS A 187 3.82 -2.30 17.26
C LYS A 187 2.87 -3.42 16.89
N SER A 188 2.84 -3.83 15.63
CA SER A 188 2.00 -4.93 15.15
C SER A 188 2.65 -6.30 15.35
N PHE A 189 3.89 -6.34 15.79
CA PHE A 189 4.66 -7.57 16.01
C PHE A 189 4.83 -7.88 17.50
N LYS A 190 4.92 -9.17 17.82
CA LYS A 190 5.28 -9.66 19.15
C LYS A 190 6.78 -9.54 19.34
N GLY A 191 7.25 -9.62 20.60
CA GLY A 191 8.68 -9.45 20.93
C GLY A 191 9.64 -10.43 20.25
N TRP A 192 9.14 -11.60 19.87
CA TRP A 192 9.91 -12.62 19.18
C TRP A 192 9.87 -12.52 17.64
N GLN A 193 9.00 -11.70 17.07
CA GLN A 193 8.88 -11.42 15.63
C GLN A 193 9.76 -10.24 15.22
#